data_6c9fed8596c453151b6ba5d2ae5aec52
#
_entry.id   6c9fed8596c453151b6ba5d2ae5aec52
#
_cell.length_a   1.000
_cell.length_b   1.000
_cell.length_c   1.000
_cell.angle_alpha   90.00
_cell.angle_beta   90.00
_cell.angle_gamma   90.00
#
_symmetry.space_group_name_H-M   'P 1'
#
loop_
_entity.id
_entity.type
_entity.pdbx_description
1 polymer ?
#
loop_
_entity_poly.entity_id
_entity_poly.type
_entity_poly.pdbx_seq_one_letter_code
_entity_poly.pdbx_strand_id
1 'polypeptide(L)'
;MIILKIFKNKVFLGIVSIIIFSLVIFSYSKIKAYNVLKDVFVFSKDNIVSIWRVKKDEDSHDYNYKLASNEIDALSSILINSKLKKATTSDSPSNTLGSMTILLDGKIKEENDSVSASFERGITLTPIDKDSVYVFLEINKPTYDDSFNMDLVMQKSYIIDSSKLVEFINENT
;
A
#
# COMPACT_ATOMS: atom_id res chain seq x y z
N MET A 1 16.39 48.39 -31.78
CA MET A 1 17.07 47.57 -30.73
C MET A 1 16.25 47.36 -29.46
N ILE A 2 15.42 48.30 -29.01
CA ILE A 2 14.59 48.21 -27.78
C ILE A 2 13.45 47.21 -27.95
N ILE A 3 12.74 47.16 -29.08
CA ILE A 3 11.61 46.28 -29.35
C ILE A 3 12.01 44.80 -29.30
N LEU A 4 13.19 44.43 -29.81
CA LEU A 4 13.69 43.07 -29.77
C LEU A 4 14.01 42.60 -28.34
N LYS A 5 14.41 43.50 -27.46
CA LYS A 5 14.72 43.24 -26.06
C LYS A 5 13.42 42.99 -25.25
N ILE A 6 12.35 43.72 -25.55
CA ILE A 6 11.03 43.54 -24.95
C ILE A 6 10.37 42.25 -25.43
N PHE A 7 10.55 41.89 -26.70
CA PHE A 7 10.00 40.64 -27.25
C PHE A 7 10.73 39.41 -26.66
N LYS A 8 12.08 39.47 -26.56
CA LYS A 8 12.85 38.43 -25.88
C LYS A 8 12.42 38.24 -24.40
N ASN A 9 12.17 39.32 -23.68
CA ASN A 9 11.72 39.24 -22.30
C ASN A 9 10.29 38.63 -22.18
N LYS A 10 9.39 38.97 -23.09
CA LYS A 10 8.02 38.37 -23.07
C LYS A 10 8.02 36.89 -23.42
N VAL A 11 8.82 36.47 -24.41
CA VAL A 11 8.98 35.08 -24.76
C VAL A 11 9.64 34.31 -23.61
N PHE A 12 10.68 34.87 -23.00
CA PHE A 12 11.35 34.27 -21.84
C PHE A 12 10.38 34.14 -20.66
N LEU A 13 9.61 35.17 -20.32
CA LEU A 13 8.56 35.11 -19.28
C LEU A 13 7.51 34.05 -19.59
N GLY A 14 7.06 33.91 -20.84
CA GLY A 14 6.14 32.88 -21.27
C GLY A 14 6.68 31.47 -21.04
N ILE A 15 7.93 31.22 -21.43
CA ILE A 15 8.59 29.92 -21.22
C ILE A 15 8.71 29.59 -19.71
N VAL A 16 9.16 30.57 -18.92
CA VAL A 16 9.29 30.38 -17.45
C VAL A 16 7.92 30.09 -16.83
N SER A 17 6.86 30.78 -17.25
CA SER A 17 5.50 30.54 -16.75
C SER A 17 4.99 29.13 -17.09
N ILE A 18 5.28 28.63 -18.30
CA ILE A 18 4.92 27.28 -18.71
C ILE A 18 5.67 26.23 -17.85
N ILE A 19 6.96 26.44 -17.60
CA ILE A 19 7.76 25.54 -16.77
C ILE A 19 7.23 25.50 -15.34
N ILE A 20 6.96 26.67 -14.74
CA ILE A 20 6.41 26.76 -13.39
C ILE A 20 5.04 26.05 -13.31
N PHE A 21 4.14 26.31 -14.28
CA PHE A 21 2.82 25.69 -14.32
C PHE A 21 2.91 24.16 -14.46
N SER A 22 3.80 23.68 -15.32
CA SER A 22 4.06 22.24 -15.48
C SER A 22 4.60 21.61 -14.19
N LEU A 23 5.50 22.28 -13.48
CA LEU A 23 6.01 21.82 -12.19
C LEU A 23 4.93 21.78 -11.11
N VAL A 24 4.03 22.77 -11.09
CA VAL A 24 2.90 22.80 -10.14
C VAL A 24 1.93 21.65 -10.42
N ILE A 25 1.55 21.42 -11.68
CA ILE A 25 0.67 20.31 -12.06
C ILE A 25 1.32 18.97 -11.69
N PHE A 26 2.61 18.79 -12.01
CA PHE A 26 3.33 17.57 -11.69
C PHE A 26 3.43 17.32 -10.19
N SER A 27 3.71 18.36 -9.41
CA SER A 27 3.76 18.29 -7.95
C SER A 27 2.38 17.96 -7.36
N TYR A 28 1.33 18.62 -7.85
CA TYR A 28 -0.04 18.37 -7.42
C TYR A 28 -0.49 16.92 -7.70
N SER A 29 -0.21 16.41 -8.90
CA SER A 29 -0.56 15.04 -9.25
C SER A 29 0.20 14.01 -8.41
N LYS A 30 1.47 14.26 -8.08
CA LYS A 30 2.24 13.41 -7.16
C LYS A 30 1.68 13.42 -5.74
N ILE A 31 1.34 14.61 -5.22
CA ILE A 31 0.75 14.75 -3.87
C ILE A 31 -0.61 14.05 -3.82
N LYS A 32 -1.45 14.21 -4.83
CA LYS A 32 -2.74 13.53 -4.91
C LYS A 32 -2.58 12.01 -4.96
N ALA A 33 -1.68 11.50 -5.80
CA ALA A 33 -1.40 10.06 -5.88
C ALA A 33 -0.86 9.50 -4.56
N TYR A 34 -0.01 10.24 -3.86
CA TYR A 34 0.52 9.86 -2.56
C TYR A 34 -0.55 9.82 -1.48
N ASN A 35 -1.46 10.80 -1.45
CA ASN A 35 -2.56 10.83 -0.48
C ASN A 35 -3.55 9.69 -0.74
N VAL A 36 -3.95 9.44 -1.99
CA VAL A 36 -4.80 8.29 -2.35
C VAL A 36 -4.16 6.97 -1.93
N LEU A 37 -2.83 6.86 -2.05
CA LEU A 37 -2.13 5.66 -1.62
C LEU A 37 -2.14 5.49 -0.11
N LYS A 38 -2.01 6.59 0.66
CA LYS A 38 -2.10 6.55 2.12
C LYS A 38 -3.49 6.16 2.62
N ASP A 39 -4.54 6.53 1.90
CA ASP A 39 -5.92 6.15 2.24
C ASP A 39 -6.11 4.63 2.26
N VAL A 40 -5.30 3.88 1.49
CA VAL A 40 -5.30 2.40 1.52
C VAL A 40 -4.89 1.85 2.88
N PHE A 41 -4.04 2.58 3.63
CA PHE A 41 -3.55 2.18 4.95
C PHE A 41 -4.45 2.64 6.11
N VAL A 42 -5.53 3.37 5.81
CA VAL A 42 -6.52 3.72 6.84
C VAL A 42 -7.45 2.53 7.04
N PHE A 43 -7.31 1.85 8.16
CA PHE A 43 -8.18 0.75 8.53
C PHE A 43 -8.35 0.68 10.05
N SER A 44 -9.44 0.05 10.47
CA SER A 44 -9.81 -0.22 11.85
C SER A 44 -10.30 -1.66 11.96
N LYS A 45 -10.60 -2.11 13.16
CA LYS A 45 -11.13 -3.46 13.39
C LYS A 45 -12.40 -3.74 12.58
N ASP A 46 -13.23 -2.73 12.34
CA ASP A 46 -14.55 -2.89 11.73
C ASP A 46 -14.50 -3.22 10.23
N ASN A 47 -13.42 -2.84 9.56
CA ASN A 47 -13.26 -3.12 8.14
C ASN A 47 -12.21 -4.20 7.81
N ILE A 48 -11.62 -4.82 8.84
CA ILE A 48 -10.78 -6.01 8.65
C ILE A 48 -11.67 -7.22 8.44
N VAL A 49 -11.50 -7.87 7.29
CA VAL A 49 -12.17 -9.14 6.95
C VAL A 49 -11.42 -10.31 7.56
N SER A 50 -10.11 -10.35 7.35
CA SER A 50 -9.23 -11.38 7.87
C SER A 50 -7.80 -10.89 7.93
N ILE A 51 -7.00 -11.48 8.82
CA ILE A 51 -5.55 -11.34 8.85
C ILE A 51 -4.95 -12.72 8.67
N TRP A 52 -4.14 -12.86 7.63
CA TRP A 52 -3.39 -14.07 7.35
C TRP A 52 -1.93 -13.86 7.73
N ARG A 53 -1.32 -14.87 8.31
CA ARG A 53 0.11 -14.84 8.62
C ARG A 53 0.79 -16.11 8.18
N VAL A 54 2.03 -15.98 7.76
CA VAL A 54 2.95 -17.08 7.51
C VAL A 54 3.98 -17.03 8.63
N LYS A 55 4.03 -18.05 9.46
CA LYS A 55 4.97 -18.09 10.58
C LYS A 55 6.42 -18.17 10.07
N LYS A 56 7.32 -17.53 10.81
CA LYS A 56 8.72 -17.44 10.42
C LYS A 56 9.47 -18.79 10.55
N ASP A 57 9.14 -19.54 11.59
CA ASP A 57 9.84 -20.77 11.95
C ASP A 57 9.09 -22.05 11.55
N GLU A 58 7.88 -21.92 11.03
CA GLU A 58 7.04 -23.02 10.59
C GLU A 58 6.48 -22.66 9.20
N ASP A 59 6.52 -23.61 8.27
CA ASP A 59 5.80 -23.45 6.98
C ASP A 59 4.29 -23.67 7.20
N SER A 60 3.74 -22.90 8.15
CA SER A 60 2.35 -22.96 8.57
C SER A 60 1.66 -21.61 8.31
N HIS A 61 0.45 -21.70 7.77
CA HIS A 61 -0.40 -20.56 7.50
C HIS A 61 -1.53 -20.47 8.52
N ASP A 62 -1.70 -19.29 9.11
CA ASP A 62 -2.86 -18.97 9.94
C ASP A 62 -3.73 -17.96 9.20
N TYR A 63 -4.89 -18.37 8.76
CA TYR A 63 -5.83 -17.58 7.95
C TYR A 63 -6.84 -16.75 8.75
N ASN A 64 -6.81 -16.83 10.07
CA ASN A 64 -7.76 -16.12 10.92
C ASN A 64 -7.09 -15.55 12.18
N TYR A 65 -5.89 -14.98 11.98
CA TYR A 65 -5.16 -14.35 13.07
C TYR A 65 -5.89 -13.10 13.58
N LYS A 66 -5.88 -12.89 14.88
CA LYS A 66 -6.56 -11.75 15.49
C LYS A 66 -5.58 -10.84 16.21
N LEU A 67 -5.51 -9.61 15.75
CA LEU A 67 -4.85 -8.52 16.45
C LEU A 67 -5.83 -7.85 17.43
N ALA A 68 -5.32 -7.36 18.54
CA ALA A 68 -6.09 -6.50 19.43
C ALA A 68 -6.36 -5.14 18.77
N SER A 69 -7.41 -4.43 19.18
CA SER A 69 -7.78 -3.15 18.55
C SER A 69 -6.65 -2.11 18.63
N ASN A 70 -5.92 -2.03 19.74
CA ASN A 70 -4.77 -1.14 19.89
C ASN A 70 -3.59 -1.51 18.97
N GLU A 71 -3.41 -2.78 18.64
CA GLU A 71 -2.38 -3.26 17.71
C GLU A 71 -2.75 -2.88 16.27
N ILE A 72 -4.04 -3.01 15.92
CA ILE A 72 -4.57 -2.58 14.62
C ILE A 72 -4.36 -1.07 14.42
N ASP A 73 -4.70 -0.26 15.43
CA ASP A 73 -4.54 1.19 15.39
C ASP A 73 -3.06 1.57 15.28
N ALA A 74 -2.19 0.87 16.02
CA ALA A 74 -0.74 1.08 15.96
C ALA A 74 -0.19 0.74 14.57
N LEU A 75 -0.57 -0.40 13.99
CA LEU A 75 -0.15 -0.83 12.66
C LEU A 75 -0.61 0.15 11.57
N SER A 76 -1.89 0.54 11.57
CA SER A 76 -2.44 1.53 10.66
C SER A 76 -1.68 2.86 10.77
N SER A 77 -1.43 3.34 12.01
CA SER A 77 -0.67 4.55 12.26
C SER A 77 0.77 4.48 11.75
N ILE A 78 1.47 3.35 11.94
CA ILE A 78 2.83 3.16 11.41
C ILE A 78 2.82 3.26 9.89
N LEU A 79 1.89 2.56 9.22
CA LEU A 79 1.79 2.55 7.76
C LEU A 79 1.47 3.93 7.18
N ILE A 80 0.50 4.65 7.75
CA ILE A 80 0.11 6.00 7.32
C ILE A 80 1.28 6.99 7.44
N ASN A 81 2.07 6.88 8.51
CA ASN A 81 3.17 7.80 8.78
C ASN A 81 4.48 7.40 8.09
N SER A 82 4.54 6.23 7.50
CA SER A 82 5.73 5.72 6.82
C SER A 82 5.96 6.38 5.46
N LYS A 83 7.23 6.49 5.08
CA LYS A 83 7.62 6.93 3.74
C LYS A 83 7.67 5.74 2.81
N LEU A 84 6.83 5.79 1.77
CA LEU A 84 6.78 4.76 0.74
C LEU A 84 7.82 5.02 -0.35
N LYS A 85 8.66 4.04 -0.63
CA LYS A 85 9.52 3.99 -1.81
C LYS A 85 8.96 2.96 -2.77
N LYS A 86 8.87 3.28 -4.06
CA LYS A 86 8.42 2.31 -5.07
C LYS A 86 9.42 1.14 -5.12
N ALA A 87 8.94 -0.08 -4.95
CA ALA A 87 9.75 -1.27 -5.10
C ALA A 87 10.03 -1.58 -6.58
N THR A 88 11.15 -2.22 -6.83
CA THR A 88 11.52 -2.82 -8.13
C THR A 88 11.31 -4.34 -8.07
N THR A 89 11.40 -5.00 -9.21
CA THR A 89 11.30 -6.47 -9.26
C THR A 89 12.40 -7.18 -8.46
N SER A 90 13.56 -6.55 -8.30
CA SER A 90 14.65 -7.08 -7.48
C SER A 90 14.40 -6.98 -5.98
N ASP A 91 13.46 -6.14 -5.54
CA ASP A 91 13.13 -5.94 -4.13
C ASP A 91 12.07 -6.94 -3.65
N SER A 92 11.48 -7.73 -4.56
CA SER A 92 10.49 -8.75 -4.20
C SER A 92 11.15 -9.83 -3.34
N PRO A 93 10.61 -10.11 -2.15
CA PRO A 93 11.19 -11.13 -1.28
C PRO A 93 11.12 -12.51 -1.95
N SER A 94 12.22 -13.25 -1.89
CA SER A 94 12.29 -14.63 -2.37
C SER A 94 11.59 -15.63 -1.44
N ASN A 95 11.31 -15.20 -0.21
CA ASN A 95 10.65 -15.97 0.82
C ASN A 95 9.56 -15.13 1.48
N THR A 96 8.40 -15.71 1.74
CA THR A 96 7.25 -15.08 2.40
C THR A 96 7.14 -15.47 3.88
N LEU A 97 8.08 -16.24 4.42
CA LEU A 97 8.10 -16.59 5.85
C LEU A 97 8.15 -15.32 6.70
N GLY A 98 7.36 -15.29 7.75
CA GLY A 98 7.21 -14.11 8.59
C GLY A 98 6.44 -12.98 7.93
N SER A 99 5.57 -13.25 6.95
CA SER A 99 4.70 -12.24 6.34
C SER A 99 3.32 -12.18 6.99
N MET A 100 2.70 -11.01 6.90
CA MET A 100 1.34 -10.75 7.33
C MET A 100 0.54 -10.14 6.19
N THR A 101 -0.65 -10.68 5.92
CA THR A 101 -1.59 -10.12 4.93
C THR A 101 -2.87 -9.69 5.63
N ILE A 102 -3.27 -8.45 5.41
CA ILE A 102 -4.48 -7.85 5.95
C ILE A 102 -5.47 -7.68 4.81
N LEU A 103 -6.64 -8.30 4.93
CA LEU A 103 -7.72 -8.22 3.98
C LEU A 103 -8.81 -7.31 4.52
N LEU A 104 -9.20 -6.31 3.74
CA LEU A 104 -10.09 -5.22 4.15
C LEU A 104 -11.29 -5.12 3.22
N ASP A 105 -12.42 -4.67 3.79
CA ASP A 105 -13.62 -4.31 3.05
C ASP A 105 -14.13 -5.46 2.18
N GLY A 106 -14.59 -6.53 2.82
CA GLY A 106 -15.06 -7.71 2.11
C GLY A 106 -15.81 -8.71 2.97
N LYS A 107 -15.77 -9.99 2.58
CA LYS A 107 -16.48 -11.09 3.25
C LYS A 107 -15.62 -12.34 3.27
N ILE A 108 -15.84 -13.17 4.30
CA ILE A 108 -15.31 -14.54 4.38
C ILE A 108 -16.43 -15.50 4.04
N LYS A 109 -16.10 -16.56 3.32
CA LYS A 109 -16.93 -17.72 3.08
C LYS A 109 -16.16 -18.96 3.51
N GLU A 110 -16.72 -19.71 4.46
CA GLU A 110 -16.18 -20.99 4.89
C GLU A 110 -17.04 -22.10 4.29
N GLU A 111 -16.45 -22.96 3.47
CA GLU A 111 -17.12 -24.14 2.88
C GLU A 111 -16.17 -25.33 2.93
N ASN A 112 -16.61 -26.43 3.54
CA ASN A 112 -15.96 -27.74 3.51
C ASN A 112 -14.46 -27.70 3.83
N ASP A 113 -14.08 -27.13 4.98
CA ASP A 113 -12.69 -26.95 5.43
C ASP A 113 -11.83 -26.01 4.55
N SER A 114 -12.44 -25.29 3.60
CA SER A 114 -11.78 -24.25 2.82
C SER A 114 -12.28 -22.86 3.23
N VAL A 115 -11.33 -21.91 3.34
CA VAL A 115 -11.62 -20.51 3.63
C VAL A 115 -11.39 -19.70 2.34
N SER A 116 -12.44 -19.06 1.87
CA SER A 116 -12.38 -18.11 0.77
C SER A 116 -12.68 -16.71 1.28
N ALA A 117 -11.90 -15.73 0.89
CA ALA A 117 -12.14 -14.34 1.23
C ALA A 117 -12.30 -13.51 -0.03
N SER A 118 -13.35 -12.68 -0.09
CA SER A 118 -13.42 -11.56 -1.02
C SER A 118 -13.01 -10.30 -0.30
N PHE A 119 -12.21 -9.43 -0.91
CA PHE A 119 -11.72 -8.19 -0.30
C PHE A 119 -11.50 -7.11 -1.35
N GLU A 120 -11.77 -5.86 -0.98
CA GLU A 120 -11.50 -4.72 -1.86
C GLU A 120 -10.06 -4.26 -1.74
N ARG A 121 -9.45 -4.41 -0.55
CA ARG A 121 -8.06 -4.00 -0.30
C ARG A 121 -7.29 -5.12 0.39
N GLY A 122 -6.16 -5.50 -0.20
CA GLY A 122 -5.19 -6.43 0.38
C GLY A 122 -3.86 -5.73 0.64
N ILE A 123 -3.30 -5.89 1.84
CA ILE A 123 -2.01 -5.34 2.24
C ILE A 123 -1.15 -6.49 2.74
N THR A 124 -0.14 -6.89 1.97
CA THR A 124 0.83 -7.89 2.41
C THR A 124 2.11 -7.20 2.84
N LEU A 125 2.58 -7.52 4.02
CA LEU A 125 3.75 -6.99 4.67
C LEU A 125 4.77 -8.11 4.85
N THR A 126 5.94 -7.99 4.25
CA THR A 126 7.02 -8.99 4.35
C THR A 126 8.32 -8.30 4.77
N PRO A 127 8.87 -8.60 5.96
CA PRO A 127 10.18 -8.11 6.33
C PRO A 127 11.25 -8.56 5.33
N ILE A 128 12.09 -7.63 4.86
CA ILE A 128 13.21 -7.93 3.94
C ILE A 128 14.50 -8.01 4.74
N ASP A 129 14.66 -7.10 5.68
CA ASP A 129 15.78 -7.02 6.60
C ASP A 129 15.31 -6.48 7.97
N LYS A 130 16.25 -6.13 8.85
CA LYS A 130 15.94 -5.63 10.20
C LYS A 130 15.26 -4.25 10.23
N ASP A 131 15.30 -3.49 9.14
CA ASP A 131 14.84 -2.10 9.08
C ASP A 131 13.86 -1.84 7.93
N SER A 132 13.60 -2.84 7.08
CA SER A 132 12.82 -2.65 5.85
C SER A 132 11.74 -3.70 5.68
N VAL A 133 10.58 -3.26 5.21
CA VAL A 133 9.42 -4.10 4.90
C VAL A 133 9.02 -3.90 3.45
N TYR A 134 8.86 -5.01 2.73
CA TYR A 134 8.22 -5.03 1.44
C TYR A 134 6.71 -5.02 1.64
N VAL A 135 6.04 -4.10 0.96
CA VAL A 135 4.60 -3.91 1.02
C VAL A 135 4.00 -4.19 -0.35
N PHE A 136 3.17 -5.19 -0.44
CA PHE A 136 2.39 -5.48 -1.63
C PHE A 136 0.94 -5.04 -1.41
N LEU A 137 0.45 -4.18 -2.28
CA LEU A 137 -0.92 -3.68 -2.27
C LEU A 137 -1.71 -4.27 -3.43
N GLU A 138 -2.90 -4.76 -3.11
CA GLU A 138 -3.87 -5.24 -4.06
C GLU A 138 -5.19 -4.51 -3.85
N ILE A 139 -5.78 -4.01 -4.93
CA ILE A 139 -7.09 -3.38 -4.90
C ILE A 139 -7.98 -4.07 -5.92
N ASN A 140 -9.12 -4.52 -5.45
CA ASN A 140 -10.13 -5.23 -6.19
C ASN A 140 -11.45 -4.45 -6.19
N LYS A 141 -12.33 -4.79 -7.12
CA LYS A 141 -13.72 -4.31 -7.13
C LYS A 141 -14.66 -5.49 -7.29
N PRO A 142 -15.80 -5.50 -6.58
CA PRO A 142 -16.81 -6.52 -6.78
C PRO A 142 -17.34 -6.47 -8.22
N THR A 143 -17.49 -7.65 -8.83
CA THR A 143 -18.19 -7.79 -10.10
C THR A 143 -19.70 -7.63 -9.89
N TYR A 144 -20.42 -7.21 -10.92
CA TYR A 144 -21.86 -6.88 -10.82
C TYR A 144 -22.75 -8.07 -10.45
N ASP A 145 -22.31 -9.31 -10.69
CA ASP A 145 -23.16 -10.49 -10.60
C ASP A 145 -22.96 -11.33 -9.32
N ASP A 146 -21.85 -11.18 -8.62
CA ASP A 146 -21.58 -11.92 -7.39
C ASP A 146 -20.60 -11.14 -6.48
N SER A 147 -20.99 -10.97 -5.21
CA SER A 147 -20.16 -10.28 -4.21
C SER A 147 -18.86 -11.02 -3.83
N PHE A 148 -18.68 -12.25 -4.32
CA PHE A 148 -17.45 -13.02 -4.17
C PHE A 148 -16.52 -12.95 -5.39
N ASN A 149 -17.03 -12.59 -6.56
CA ASN A 149 -16.21 -12.38 -7.74
C ASN A 149 -15.63 -10.97 -7.71
N MET A 150 -14.31 -10.86 -7.70
CA MET A 150 -13.58 -9.61 -7.61
C MET A 150 -12.69 -9.42 -8.83
N ASP A 151 -12.79 -8.26 -9.44
CA ASP A 151 -11.90 -7.85 -10.52
C ASP A 151 -10.69 -7.12 -9.96
N LEU A 152 -9.49 -7.58 -10.30
CA LEU A 152 -8.25 -6.91 -9.93
C LEU A 152 -8.15 -5.56 -10.63
N VAL A 153 -8.11 -4.48 -9.85
CA VAL A 153 -8.00 -3.10 -10.33
C VAL A 153 -6.56 -2.61 -10.31
N MET A 154 -5.82 -2.93 -9.25
CA MET A 154 -4.46 -2.43 -9.06
C MET A 154 -3.63 -3.38 -8.21
N GLN A 155 -2.37 -3.59 -8.64
CA GLN A 155 -1.31 -4.17 -7.81
C GLN A 155 -0.11 -3.22 -7.82
N LYS A 156 0.44 -2.95 -6.65
CA LYS A 156 1.64 -2.11 -6.50
C LYS A 156 2.48 -2.57 -5.33
N SER A 157 3.79 -2.39 -5.48
CA SER A 157 4.76 -2.77 -4.46
C SER A 157 5.58 -1.57 -4.01
N TYR A 158 5.87 -1.53 -2.72
CA TYR A 158 6.62 -0.47 -2.06
C TYR A 158 7.59 -1.06 -1.04
N ILE A 159 8.59 -0.27 -0.67
CA ILE A 159 9.45 -0.49 0.48
C ILE A 159 9.13 0.57 1.53
N ILE A 160 9.00 0.13 2.77
CA ILE A 160 8.93 0.99 3.95
C ILE A 160 10.17 0.75 4.79
N ASP A 161 10.98 1.80 5.01
CA ASP A 161 12.09 1.76 5.96
C ASP A 161 11.51 2.06 7.36
N SER A 162 11.33 1.02 8.18
CA SER A 162 10.78 1.13 9.53
C SER A 162 11.11 -0.11 10.36
N SER A 163 12.10 0.01 11.25
CA SER A 163 12.41 -1.05 12.23
C SER A 163 11.22 -1.38 13.14
N LYS A 164 10.40 -0.37 13.49
CA LYS A 164 9.17 -0.58 14.28
C LYS A 164 8.16 -1.46 13.56
N LEU A 165 8.04 -1.33 12.23
CA LEU A 165 7.15 -2.18 11.44
C LEU A 165 7.69 -3.60 11.35
N VAL A 166 9.00 -3.76 11.19
CA VAL A 166 9.67 -5.07 11.21
C VAL A 166 9.46 -5.77 12.55
N GLU A 167 9.68 -5.04 13.66
CA GLU A 167 9.46 -5.54 15.03
C GLU A 167 8.02 -5.99 15.23
N PHE A 168 7.06 -5.12 14.87
CA PHE A 168 5.63 -5.42 14.96
C PHE A 168 5.27 -6.72 14.20
N ILE A 169 5.76 -6.88 12.96
CA ILE A 169 5.46 -8.08 12.17
C ILE A 169 6.10 -9.31 12.82
N ASN A 170 7.38 -9.24 13.21
CA ASN A 170 8.08 -10.36 13.83
C ASN A 170 7.48 -10.82 15.17
N GLU A 171 6.87 -9.91 15.95
CA GLU A 171 6.17 -10.26 17.19
C GLU A 171 4.83 -10.95 16.92
N ASN A 172 4.27 -10.77 15.73
CA ASN A 172 2.95 -11.25 15.35
C ASN A 172 2.97 -12.35 14.28
N THR A 173 4.12 -12.84 13.86
CA THR A 173 4.31 -13.96 12.92
C THR A 173 5.23 -15.02 13.49
#